data_530556d74c8e8101cec044cd7474c496
#
_entry.id   530556d74c8e8101cec044cd7474c496
#
_cell.length_a   1.000
_cell.length_b   1.000
_cell.length_c   1.000
_cell.angle_alpha   90.00
_cell.angle_beta   90.00
_cell.angle_gamma   90.00
#
_symmetry.space_group_name_H-M   'P 1'
#
loop_
_entity.id
_entity.type
_entity.pdbx_description
1 polymer ?
#
loop_
_entity_poly.entity_id
_entity_poly.type
_entity_poly.pdbx_seq_one_letter_code
_entity_poly.pdbx_strand_id
1 'polypeptide(L)'
;TTWRAGATWQPIEDIRLRVTRSRDIRAPNLNELFAAGTANTDSVGNPFFNAATGTATPLNGVVYNTASIGYSGLASGNPNLDAEKADSWNIGGVFSPRFIPGFSASVDYFKIELEDAIDSLSAQNIINLCFQGQADVCTAIAPDPANAARILIRQDPVSLSYAVPTHVEMSAVGDMALTIGDVKWEG
;
A
#
# COMPACT_ATOMS: atom_id res chain seq x y z
N THR A 1 -5.36 -20.57 1.62
CA THR A 1 -6.79 -20.89 1.76
C THR A 1 -7.54 -19.65 2.21
N THR A 2 -8.55 -19.23 1.44
CA THR A 2 -9.48 -18.15 1.80
C THR A 2 -10.52 -18.68 2.79
N TRP A 3 -10.85 -17.90 3.81
CA TRP A 3 -11.89 -18.25 4.78
C TRP A 3 -12.50 -17.00 5.39
N ARG A 4 -13.73 -17.12 5.85
CA ARG A 4 -14.44 -16.09 6.59
C ARG A 4 -15.23 -16.72 7.72
N ALA A 5 -15.15 -16.14 8.92
CA ALA A 5 -15.95 -16.53 10.07
C ALA A 5 -16.55 -15.28 10.71
N GLY A 6 -17.79 -15.39 11.16
CA GLY A 6 -18.45 -14.27 11.81
C GLY A 6 -19.51 -14.75 12.78
N ALA A 7 -19.79 -13.91 13.77
CA ALA A 7 -20.85 -14.13 14.75
C ALA A 7 -21.64 -12.83 14.92
N THR A 8 -22.91 -13.00 15.14
CA THR A 8 -23.83 -11.93 15.55
C THR A 8 -24.47 -12.33 16.87
N TRP A 9 -24.45 -11.42 17.81
CA TRP A 9 -25.04 -11.64 19.13
C TRP A 9 -25.95 -10.48 19.50
N GLN A 10 -27.14 -10.81 19.97
CA GLN A 10 -28.15 -9.86 20.37
C GLN A 10 -28.53 -10.14 21.83
N PRO A 11 -27.78 -9.54 22.82
CA PRO A 11 -28.02 -9.78 24.23
C PRO A 11 -29.40 -9.28 24.70
N ILE A 12 -29.87 -8.18 24.10
CA ILE A 12 -31.19 -7.59 24.30
C ILE A 12 -31.70 -7.09 22.96
N GLU A 13 -33.01 -6.86 22.83
CA GLU A 13 -33.62 -6.43 21.56
C GLU A 13 -33.09 -5.09 21.05
N ASP A 14 -32.55 -4.26 21.91
CA ASP A 14 -32.06 -2.92 21.61
C ASP A 14 -30.57 -2.91 21.16
N ILE A 15 -29.82 -4.01 21.38
CA ILE A 15 -28.39 -4.08 21.08
C ILE A 15 -28.08 -5.30 20.23
N ARG A 16 -27.43 -5.06 19.08
CA ARG A 16 -26.89 -6.11 18.22
C ARG A 16 -25.40 -5.91 18.03
N LEU A 17 -24.62 -6.92 18.37
CA LEU A 17 -23.17 -6.96 18.17
C LEU A 17 -22.83 -7.91 17.04
N ARG A 18 -21.79 -7.56 16.28
CA ARG A 18 -21.25 -8.39 15.20
C ARG A 18 -19.73 -8.41 15.24
N VAL A 19 -19.16 -9.56 14.95
CA VAL A 19 -17.73 -9.72 14.75
C VAL A 19 -17.51 -10.58 13.51
N THR A 20 -16.57 -10.17 12.67
CA THR A 20 -16.17 -10.95 11.50
C THR A 20 -14.66 -10.94 11.41
N ARG A 21 -14.09 -12.09 11.11
CA ARG A 21 -12.70 -12.24 10.71
C ARG A 21 -12.63 -12.96 9.37
N SER A 22 -11.81 -12.46 8.45
CA SER A 22 -11.58 -13.11 7.17
C SER A 22 -10.09 -13.10 6.81
N ARG A 23 -9.70 -14.09 6.01
CA ARG A 23 -8.47 -14.10 5.25
C ARG A 23 -8.83 -14.31 3.79
N ASP A 24 -8.47 -13.36 2.96
CA ASP A 24 -8.63 -13.40 1.52
C ASP A 24 -7.27 -13.53 0.85
N ILE A 25 -7.22 -14.25 -0.28
CA ILE A 25 -5.98 -14.51 -1.02
C ILE A 25 -6.23 -14.19 -2.49
N ARG A 26 -5.34 -13.40 -3.08
CA ARG A 26 -5.30 -13.13 -4.52
C ARG A 26 -4.02 -13.69 -5.10
N ALA A 27 -4.13 -14.61 -6.05
CA ALA A 27 -2.97 -15.04 -6.83
C ALA A 27 -2.55 -13.94 -7.82
N PRO A 28 -1.24 -13.81 -8.12
CA PRO A 28 -0.77 -12.95 -9.18
C PRO A 28 -1.44 -13.31 -10.52
N ASN A 29 -1.74 -12.31 -11.33
CA ASN A 29 -2.27 -12.56 -12.67
C ASN A 29 -1.14 -12.87 -13.67
N LEU A 30 -1.49 -13.33 -14.87
CA LEU A 30 -0.52 -13.73 -15.89
C LEU A 30 0.37 -12.57 -16.36
N ASN A 31 -0.14 -11.35 -16.37
CA ASN A 31 0.66 -10.19 -16.75
C ASN A 31 1.65 -9.81 -15.65
N GLU A 32 1.25 -9.90 -14.38
CA GLU A 32 2.16 -9.66 -13.25
C GLU A 32 3.30 -10.67 -13.23
N LEU A 33 3.04 -11.93 -13.63
CA LEU A 33 4.05 -13.00 -13.66
C LEU A 33 4.90 -12.98 -14.93
N PHE A 34 4.29 -12.79 -16.10
CA PHE A 34 4.90 -13.12 -17.39
C PHE A 34 4.76 -12.02 -18.44
N ALA A 35 4.47 -10.76 -18.08
CA ALA A 35 4.47 -9.68 -19.05
C ALA A 35 5.80 -9.61 -19.78
N ALA A 36 5.75 -9.49 -21.10
CA ALA A 36 6.94 -9.22 -21.90
C ALA A 36 7.55 -7.88 -21.48
N GLY A 37 8.88 -7.84 -21.40
CA GLY A 37 9.60 -6.63 -20.98
C GLY A 37 9.31 -5.45 -21.92
N THR A 38 8.91 -4.32 -21.36
CA THR A 38 8.75 -3.04 -22.05
C THR A 38 9.83 -2.08 -21.58
N ALA A 39 10.52 -1.44 -22.54
CA ALA A 39 11.54 -0.45 -22.24
C ALA A 39 10.95 0.97 -22.36
N ASN A 40 11.31 1.84 -21.45
CA ASN A 40 11.02 3.26 -21.49
C ASN A 40 12.29 4.07 -21.19
N THR A 41 12.29 5.35 -21.53
CA THR A 41 13.36 6.29 -21.18
C THR A 41 12.76 7.59 -20.70
N ASP A 42 13.24 8.05 -19.56
CA ASP A 42 12.82 9.31 -18.94
C ASP A 42 13.92 9.81 -18.01
N SER A 43 13.60 10.75 -17.12
CA SER A 43 14.48 11.26 -16.06
C SER A 43 13.80 11.24 -14.70
N VAL A 44 14.60 11.05 -13.66
CA VAL A 44 14.16 11.10 -12.25
C VAL A 44 14.96 12.17 -11.51
N GLY A 45 14.33 12.77 -10.50
CA GLY A 45 15.03 13.63 -9.55
C GLY A 45 16.10 12.83 -8.80
N ASN A 46 17.27 13.42 -8.61
CA ASN A 46 18.40 12.79 -7.92
C ASN A 46 18.44 13.18 -6.44
N PRO A 47 17.94 12.38 -5.51
CA PRO A 47 17.98 12.69 -4.09
C PRO A 47 19.39 12.64 -3.50
N PHE A 48 20.34 12.00 -4.19
CA PHE A 48 21.76 11.93 -3.79
C PHE A 48 22.52 13.23 -4.08
N PHE A 49 21.96 14.14 -4.89
CA PHE A 49 22.58 15.40 -5.26
C PHE A 49 22.27 16.51 -4.26
N ASN A 50 23.30 17.14 -3.75
CA ASN A 50 23.17 18.33 -2.91
C ASN A 50 23.37 19.60 -3.74
N ALA A 51 22.29 20.34 -3.96
CA ALA A 51 22.31 21.56 -4.77
C ALA A 51 23.17 22.70 -4.15
N ALA A 52 23.36 22.70 -2.83
CA ALA A 52 24.17 23.74 -2.14
C ALA A 52 25.65 23.54 -2.37
N THR A 53 26.11 22.30 -2.53
CA THR A 53 27.53 21.96 -2.76
C THR A 53 27.85 21.63 -4.20
N GLY A 54 26.85 21.39 -5.04
CA GLY A 54 27.00 20.93 -6.41
C GLY A 54 27.55 19.50 -6.54
N THR A 55 27.49 18.70 -5.47
CA THR A 55 28.06 17.35 -5.40
C THR A 55 26.99 16.32 -5.03
N ALA A 56 27.19 15.07 -5.43
CA ALA A 56 26.32 13.97 -5.06
C ALA A 56 27.09 12.89 -4.29
N THR A 57 26.37 12.18 -3.42
CA THR A 57 26.86 10.92 -2.86
C THR A 57 26.72 9.80 -3.90
N PRO A 58 27.57 8.76 -3.86
CA PRO A 58 27.51 7.68 -4.84
C PRO A 58 26.19 6.89 -4.77
N LEU A 59 25.58 6.67 -5.93
CA LEU A 59 24.51 5.71 -6.13
C LEU A 59 25.11 4.45 -6.76
N ASN A 60 25.09 3.34 -6.03
CA ASN A 60 25.72 2.08 -6.44
C ASN A 60 27.17 2.25 -6.95
N GLY A 61 27.95 3.07 -6.24
CA GLY A 61 29.36 3.32 -6.56
C GLY A 61 29.63 4.35 -7.65
N VAL A 62 28.60 4.91 -8.28
CA VAL A 62 28.72 5.94 -9.33
C VAL A 62 28.17 7.27 -8.82
N VAL A 63 28.91 8.35 -9.11
CA VAL A 63 28.52 9.72 -8.72
C VAL A 63 27.85 10.43 -9.89
N TYR A 64 26.61 10.86 -9.70
CA TYR A 64 25.86 11.65 -10.67
C TYR A 64 25.67 13.07 -10.13
N ASN A 65 26.58 14.00 -10.49
CA ASN A 65 26.58 15.38 -9.99
C ASN A 65 25.55 16.25 -10.74
N THR A 66 24.31 15.79 -10.80
CA THR A 66 23.18 16.48 -11.45
C THR A 66 21.92 16.33 -10.61
N ALA A 67 21.06 17.36 -10.61
CA ALA A 67 19.80 17.34 -9.89
C ALA A 67 18.77 16.35 -10.50
N SER A 68 18.99 15.91 -11.74
CA SER A 68 18.16 14.92 -12.42
C SER A 68 19.06 13.92 -13.14
N ILE A 69 18.71 12.65 -13.10
CA ILE A 69 19.41 11.57 -13.79
C ILE A 69 18.47 10.98 -14.86
N GLY A 70 18.95 10.91 -16.10
CA GLY A 70 18.26 10.16 -17.14
C GLY A 70 18.27 8.66 -16.81
N TYR A 71 17.17 7.95 -17.04
CA TYR A 71 17.14 6.51 -16.87
C TYR A 71 16.62 5.78 -18.10
N SER A 72 17.04 4.54 -18.24
CA SER A 72 16.47 3.54 -19.13
C SER A 72 15.68 2.58 -18.25
N GLY A 73 14.35 2.60 -18.37
CA GLY A 73 13.46 1.74 -17.58
C GLY A 73 13.23 0.42 -18.31
N LEU A 74 13.12 -0.65 -17.54
CA LEU A 74 12.65 -1.95 -18.01
C LEU A 74 11.58 -2.45 -17.03
N ALA A 75 10.36 -2.61 -17.52
CA ALA A 75 9.26 -3.21 -16.80
C ALA A 75 8.90 -4.54 -17.43
N SER A 76 8.95 -5.61 -16.65
CA SER A 76 8.59 -6.98 -17.08
C SER A 76 7.79 -7.69 -15.97
N GLY A 77 7.19 -8.83 -16.29
CA GLY A 77 6.58 -9.67 -15.26
C GLY A 77 7.63 -10.25 -14.31
N ASN A 78 7.20 -10.59 -13.11
CA ASN A 78 8.03 -11.24 -12.11
C ASN A 78 7.46 -12.61 -11.71
N PRO A 79 8.04 -13.73 -12.16
CA PRO A 79 7.54 -15.06 -11.86
C PRO A 79 7.70 -15.48 -10.39
N ASN A 80 8.43 -14.69 -9.59
CA ASN A 80 8.70 -14.99 -8.17
C ASN A 80 7.74 -14.28 -7.22
N LEU A 81 6.64 -13.72 -7.73
CA LEU A 81 5.64 -13.08 -6.87
C LEU A 81 4.89 -14.08 -6.04
N ASP A 82 4.75 -13.78 -4.75
CA ASP A 82 3.87 -14.50 -3.84
C ASP A 82 2.39 -14.08 -4.01
N ALA A 83 1.49 -14.90 -3.50
CA ALA A 83 0.07 -14.57 -3.49
C ALA A 83 -0.23 -13.55 -2.39
N GLU A 84 -0.93 -12.49 -2.74
CA GLU A 84 -1.41 -11.50 -1.76
C GLU A 84 -2.34 -12.13 -0.73
N LYS A 85 -2.21 -11.71 0.51
CA LYS A 85 -3.04 -12.15 1.63
C LYS A 85 -3.57 -10.92 2.36
N ALA A 86 -4.88 -10.87 2.54
CA ALA A 86 -5.55 -9.83 3.31
C ALA A 86 -6.20 -10.45 4.54
N ASP A 87 -5.69 -10.12 5.72
CA ASP A 87 -6.31 -10.47 6.99
C ASP A 87 -7.16 -9.29 7.48
N SER A 88 -8.45 -9.54 7.69
CA SER A 88 -9.41 -8.50 8.05
C SER A 88 -10.13 -8.83 9.33
N TRP A 89 -10.28 -7.82 10.19
CA TRP A 89 -11.15 -7.80 11.36
C TRP A 89 -12.22 -6.74 11.20
N ASN A 90 -13.46 -7.10 11.46
CA ASN A 90 -14.55 -6.14 11.58
C ASN A 90 -15.31 -6.46 12.88
N ILE A 91 -15.49 -5.44 13.72
CA ILE A 91 -16.23 -5.53 14.98
C ILE A 91 -17.20 -4.36 15.01
N GLY A 92 -18.50 -4.64 15.10
CA GLY A 92 -19.51 -3.60 15.08
C GLY A 92 -20.62 -3.81 16.07
N GLY A 93 -21.28 -2.72 16.41
CA GLY A 93 -22.45 -2.72 17.28
C GLY A 93 -23.52 -1.77 16.75
N VAL A 94 -24.77 -2.19 16.88
CA VAL A 94 -25.95 -1.35 16.60
C VAL A 94 -26.75 -1.22 17.87
N PHE A 95 -27.13 0.00 18.20
CA PHE A 95 -28.00 0.34 19.29
C PHE A 95 -29.28 1.00 18.79
N SER A 96 -30.41 0.37 19.00
CA SER A 96 -31.73 0.84 18.58
C SER A 96 -32.71 0.77 19.74
N PRO A 97 -32.69 1.76 20.67
CA PRO A 97 -33.45 1.73 21.89
C PRO A 97 -34.96 1.89 21.62
N ARG A 98 -35.78 1.01 22.17
CA ARG A 98 -37.24 1.04 22.01
C ARG A 98 -37.89 2.25 22.72
N PHE A 99 -37.22 2.85 23.68
CA PHE A 99 -37.69 4.04 24.38
C PHE A 99 -37.51 5.36 23.59
N ILE A 100 -36.79 5.31 22.46
CA ILE A 100 -36.64 6.43 21.50
C ILE A 100 -37.03 5.90 20.12
N PRO A 101 -38.31 5.96 19.74
CA PRO A 101 -38.76 5.49 18.44
C PRO A 101 -38.05 6.24 17.29
N GLY A 102 -37.58 5.51 16.29
CA GLY A 102 -36.89 6.08 15.13
C GLY A 102 -35.40 6.35 15.32
N PHE A 103 -34.84 6.17 16.53
CA PHE A 103 -33.41 6.33 16.75
C PHE A 103 -32.67 5.00 16.52
N SER A 104 -31.54 5.07 15.80
CA SER A 104 -30.56 3.98 15.66
C SER A 104 -29.17 4.55 15.55
N ALA A 105 -28.22 3.98 16.28
CA ALA A 105 -26.80 4.33 16.19
C ALA A 105 -25.98 3.08 15.93
N SER A 106 -24.93 3.20 15.11
CA SER A 106 -23.96 2.12 14.89
C SER A 106 -22.54 2.60 15.05
N VAL A 107 -21.68 1.68 15.50
CA VAL A 107 -20.23 1.86 15.57
C VAL A 107 -19.60 0.62 14.96
N ASP A 108 -18.72 0.82 14.01
CA ASP A 108 -17.96 -0.23 13.35
C ASP A 108 -16.46 0.08 13.40
N TYR A 109 -15.71 -0.90 13.84
CA TYR A 109 -14.25 -0.92 13.83
C TYR A 109 -13.77 -1.93 12.82
N PHE A 110 -12.85 -1.54 11.95
CA PHE A 110 -12.21 -2.48 11.03
C PHE A 110 -10.69 -2.26 10.95
N LYS A 111 -9.99 -3.37 10.77
CA LYS A 111 -8.55 -3.44 10.56
C LYS A 111 -8.28 -4.39 9.41
N ILE A 112 -7.46 -3.97 8.46
CA ILE A 112 -7.03 -4.77 7.31
C ILE A 112 -5.51 -4.77 7.28
N GLU A 113 -4.91 -5.95 7.27
CA GLU A 113 -3.47 -6.16 7.09
C GLU A 113 -3.26 -6.85 5.75
N LEU A 114 -2.44 -6.26 4.90
CA LEU A 114 -2.11 -6.78 3.58
C LEU A 114 -0.67 -7.27 3.58
N GLU A 115 -0.50 -8.56 3.32
CA GLU A 115 0.80 -9.20 3.14
C GLU A 115 1.01 -9.52 1.66
N ASP A 116 2.23 -9.35 1.19
CA ASP A 116 2.66 -9.67 -0.18
C ASP A 116 1.83 -8.95 -1.27
N ALA A 117 1.33 -7.73 -0.99
CA ALA A 117 0.60 -6.94 -1.98
C ALA A 117 1.45 -6.70 -3.23
N ILE A 118 0.90 -7.03 -4.39
CA ILE A 118 1.61 -6.90 -5.66
C ILE A 118 1.43 -5.49 -6.19
N ASP A 119 2.53 -4.76 -6.27
CA ASP A 119 2.56 -3.41 -6.82
C ASP A 119 3.81 -3.19 -7.66
N SER A 120 3.79 -2.18 -8.53
CA SER A 120 4.93 -1.76 -9.32
C SER A 120 5.39 -0.37 -8.88
N LEU A 121 6.64 -0.29 -8.47
CA LEU A 121 7.22 0.97 -8.06
C LEU A 121 7.57 1.84 -9.26
N SER A 122 7.21 3.13 -9.21
CA SER A 122 7.71 4.10 -10.19
C SER A 122 9.23 4.27 -10.05
N ALA A 123 9.91 4.66 -11.15
CA ALA A 123 11.35 4.90 -11.13
C ALA A 123 11.76 5.92 -10.05
N GLN A 124 10.95 6.97 -9.84
CA GLN A 124 11.20 7.96 -8.78
C GLN A 124 11.07 7.37 -7.38
N ASN A 125 10.09 6.48 -7.15
CA ASN A 125 9.95 5.83 -5.85
C ASN A 125 11.11 4.88 -5.57
N ILE A 126 11.57 4.12 -6.58
CA ILE A 126 12.72 3.24 -6.46
C ILE A 126 13.97 4.01 -6.02
N ILE A 127 14.29 5.13 -6.66
CA ILE A 127 15.48 5.92 -6.31
C ILE A 127 15.34 6.59 -4.93
N ASN A 128 14.14 7.03 -4.56
CA ASN A 128 13.89 7.63 -3.26
C ASN A 128 14.01 6.61 -2.12
N LEU A 129 13.46 5.42 -2.29
CA LEU A 129 13.56 4.33 -1.31
C LEU A 129 15.01 3.85 -1.14
N CYS A 130 15.75 3.76 -2.25
CA CYS A 130 17.19 3.48 -2.20
C CYS A 130 17.94 4.56 -1.43
N PHE A 131 17.64 5.84 -1.64
CA PHE A 131 18.24 6.95 -0.89
C PHE A 131 17.90 6.89 0.61
N GLN A 132 16.73 6.41 0.98
CA GLN A 132 16.30 6.20 2.38
C GLN A 132 16.98 4.99 3.04
N GLY A 133 17.82 4.26 2.31
CA GLY A 133 18.61 3.15 2.86
C GLY A 133 17.97 1.77 2.71
N GLN A 134 16.91 1.63 1.90
CA GLN A 134 16.33 0.32 1.59
C GLN A 134 17.20 -0.42 0.55
N ALA A 135 18.16 -1.21 1.05
CA ALA A 135 19.18 -1.86 0.24
C ALA A 135 18.61 -2.79 -0.85
N ASP A 136 17.52 -3.48 -0.54
CA ASP A 136 16.88 -4.41 -1.48
C ASP A 136 16.38 -3.69 -2.74
N VAL A 137 15.83 -2.48 -2.57
CA VAL A 137 15.35 -1.65 -3.69
C VAL A 137 16.51 -1.09 -4.51
N CYS A 138 17.67 -0.84 -3.89
CA CYS A 138 18.87 -0.37 -4.60
C CYS A 138 19.36 -1.39 -5.66
N THR A 139 19.09 -2.68 -5.48
CA THR A 139 19.46 -3.72 -6.44
C THR A 139 18.74 -3.58 -7.79
N ALA A 140 17.60 -2.89 -7.81
CA ALA A 140 16.85 -2.58 -9.04
C ALA A 140 17.49 -1.47 -9.88
N ILE A 141 18.52 -0.78 -9.35
CA ILE A 141 19.22 0.31 -10.03
C ILE A 141 20.62 -0.15 -10.41
N ALA A 142 21.00 0.03 -11.67
CA ALA A 142 22.34 -0.23 -12.15
C ALA A 142 22.85 0.92 -13.04
N PRO A 143 24.14 1.10 -13.21
CA PRO A 143 24.67 1.96 -14.27
C PRO A 143 24.21 1.46 -15.65
N ASP A 144 23.78 2.35 -16.52
CA ASP A 144 23.41 1.96 -17.89
C ASP A 144 24.66 1.59 -18.67
N PRO A 145 24.81 0.34 -19.15
CA PRO A 145 26.00 -0.11 -19.87
C PRO A 145 26.18 0.59 -21.23
N ALA A 146 25.09 1.12 -21.79
CA ALA A 146 25.14 1.85 -23.07
C ALA A 146 25.45 3.34 -22.88
N ASN A 147 25.21 3.91 -21.70
CA ASN A 147 25.44 5.32 -21.44
C ASN A 147 25.76 5.60 -19.95
N ALA A 148 27.00 5.83 -19.63
CA ALA A 148 27.48 6.08 -18.26
C ALA A 148 26.86 7.32 -17.57
N ALA A 149 26.19 8.23 -18.30
CA ALA A 149 25.46 9.35 -17.72
C ALA A 149 24.02 8.99 -17.32
N ARG A 150 23.59 7.77 -17.55
CA ARG A 150 22.26 7.26 -17.25
C ARG A 150 22.32 6.08 -16.27
N ILE A 151 21.16 5.79 -15.68
CA ILE A 151 20.96 4.59 -14.90
C ILE A 151 19.96 3.68 -15.59
N LEU A 152 20.09 2.38 -15.38
CA LEU A 152 19.08 1.38 -15.71
C LEU A 152 18.23 1.15 -14.46
N ILE A 153 16.90 1.24 -14.59
CA ILE A 153 15.97 0.96 -13.51
C ILE A 153 15.04 -0.17 -13.89
N ARG A 154 15.02 -1.22 -13.09
CA ARG A 154 14.04 -2.31 -13.22
C ARG A 154 12.78 -1.97 -12.43
N GLN A 155 11.64 -1.97 -13.10
CA GLN A 155 10.32 -1.63 -12.56
C GLN A 155 9.39 -2.86 -12.56
N ASP A 156 9.96 -4.03 -12.27
CA ASP A 156 9.20 -5.27 -12.19
C ASP A 156 8.25 -5.21 -10.97
N PRO A 157 7.07 -5.87 -11.01
CA PRO A 157 6.19 -5.97 -9.86
C PRO A 157 6.91 -6.61 -8.67
N VAL A 158 6.66 -6.11 -7.49
CA VAL A 158 7.23 -6.59 -6.23
C VAL A 158 6.13 -6.87 -5.23
N SER A 159 6.38 -7.80 -4.31
CA SER A 159 5.49 -8.07 -3.19
C SER A 159 5.83 -7.14 -2.03
N LEU A 160 4.86 -6.37 -1.56
CA LEU A 160 4.98 -5.41 -0.48
C LEU A 160 4.01 -5.75 0.64
N SER A 161 4.42 -5.62 1.89
CA SER A 161 3.52 -5.80 3.04
C SER A 161 3.26 -4.46 3.71
N TYR A 162 2.01 -4.13 3.91
CA TYR A 162 1.60 -2.92 4.62
C TYR A 162 0.28 -3.13 5.36
N ALA A 163 0.12 -2.40 6.47
CA ALA A 163 -1.13 -2.34 7.19
C ALA A 163 -1.95 -1.14 6.72
N VAL A 164 -3.20 -1.36 6.38
CA VAL A 164 -4.14 -0.27 6.15
C VAL A 164 -4.46 0.36 7.50
N PRO A 165 -4.44 1.69 7.62
CA PRO A 165 -4.78 2.36 8.87
C PRO A 165 -6.11 1.87 9.43
N THR A 166 -6.16 1.69 10.73
CA THR A 166 -7.37 1.28 11.44
C THR A 166 -8.42 2.39 11.35
N HIS A 167 -9.63 2.05 10.92
CA HIS A 167 -10.75 2.99 10.83
C HIS A 167 -11.84 2.64 11.84
N VAL A 168 -12.44 3.69 12.40
CA VAL A 168 -13.66 3.59 13.20
C VAL A 168 -14.73 4.44 12.52
N GLU A 169 -15.80 3.78 12.08
CA GLU A 169 -16.97 4.47 11.55
C GLU A 169 -18.05 4.52 12.62
N MET A 170 -18.66 5.69 12.77
CA MET A 170 -19.81 5.89 13.65
C MET A 170 -20.93 6.56 12.85
N SER A 171 -22.13 6.02 12.94
CA SER A 171 -23.33 6.62 12.35
C SER A 171 -24.48 6.60 13.34
N ALA A 172 -25.29 7.64 13.31
CA ALA A 172 -26.54 7.69 14.04
C ALA A 172 -27.64 8.20 13.11
N VAL A 173 -28.79 7.55 13.12
CA VAL A 173 -29.99 7.94 12.38
C VAL A 173 -31.14 8.10 13.36
N GLY A 174 -31.81 9.23 13.30
CA GLY A 174 -32.97 9.58 14.12
C GLY A 174 -33.53 10.87 13.59
N ASP A 175 -34.49 11.47 14.28
CA ASP A 175 -35.00 12.80 13.94
C ASP A 175 -33.93 13.90 14.04
N MET A 176 -32.76 13.56 14.59
CA MET A 176 -31.50 14.30 14.47
C MET A 176 -30.44 13.41 13.82
N ALA A 177 -30.13 13.66 12.56
CA ALA A 177 -28.99 13.04 11.89
C ALA A 177 -27.68 13.69 12.42
N LEU A 178 -26.93 12.98 13.24
CA LEU A 178 -25.58 13.35 13.63
C LEU A 178 -24.59 12.47 12.85
N THR A 179 -24.01 13.02 11.79
CA THR A 179 -22.90 12.36 11.11
C THR A 179 -21.59 12.84 11.74
N ILE A 180 -20.95 12.01 12.53
CA ILE A 180 -19.60 12.25 13.02
C ILE A 180 -18.66 11.57 12.03
N GLY A 181 -17.91 12.38 11.29
CA GLY A 181 -17.01 11.91 10.23
C GLY A 181 -15.86 11.03 10.73
N ASP A 182 -15.12 10.48 9.79
CA ASP A 182 -13.99 9.57 9.99
C ASP A 182 -12.99 10.07 11.04
N VAL A 183 -12.80 9.31 12.10
CA VAL A 183 -11.71 9.55 13.05
C VAL A 183 -10.47 8.79 12.53
N LYS A 184 -9.58 9.52 11.85
CA LYS A 184 -8.27 8.98 11.50
C LYS A 184 -7.37 9.01 12.73
N TRP A 185 -6.91 7.84 13.15
CA TRP A 185 -5.79 7.72 14.08
C TRP A 185 -4.53 7.49 13.25
N GLU A 186 -3.68 8.50 13.16
CA GLU A 186 -2.30 8.33 12.73
C GLU A 186 -1.48 7.88 13.95
N GLY A 187 -0.99 6.67 13.90
CA GLY A 187 -0.06 6.10 14.87
C GLY A 187 1.38 6.23 14.39
#